data_7722f7a780578f9a8527d1fe2ef13107
#
_entry.id   7722f7a780578f9a8527d1fe2ef13107
#
_cell.length_a   1.000
_cell.length_b   1.000
_cell.length_c   1.000
_cell.angle_alpha   90.00
_cell.angle_beta   90.00
_cell.angle_gamma   90.00
#
_symmetry.space_group_name_H-M   'P 1'
#
loop_
_entity.id
_entity.type
_entity.pdbx_description
1 polymer ?
#
loop_
_entity_poly.entity_id
_entity_poly.type
_entity_poly.pdbx_seq_one_letter_code
_entity_poly.pdbx_strand_id
1 'polypeptide(L)'
;MNSRSRNLLAGLATVLIFGCGPASNEQPSTATTEGTVVVDGQVTRSTKTPIAESPKPDRAAATVQAVEYVAPPLTSDEIKQGWISLFDGKSLFGWDVPAVSNWHVEGDAIVVDSGEKSLLLTPYDLDDFELRCDFHLSAGGNSGLFLRTALNAANPATDTYELNICDSHPTHKTGSLVARHIAENVPAVEGAWHSFRVLCEGPRIQVWLDGQQIVDFTDTSEAVRLTGRLGLQMNQGRAAYRNVCVRLLKLRPLLNGQDITGWRAVPGSKSEFAVKDGLLHVSNGPGFLETEETFSDFAMKVEARINGDGLNSGVFFRAQTGTEAAPSHGYEMQLHNGIKDGDRSKPADSGTGAIFRRVAARYVPANDREFLTAVLIAQGDRFASWVNGYQVVNWQDTREPNPNPRAGKRLEAGHLSLQGHDPTTDLDFKAVDVHTFSGADLPAATPK
;
A
#
# COMPACT_ATOMS: atom_id res chain seq x y z
N MET A 1 61.06 10.52 23.55
CA MET A 1 61.55 11.92 23.29
C MET A 1 60.54 12.57 22.36
N ASN A 2 59.92 13.61 22.84
CA ASN A 2 59.24 14.73 22.16
C ASN A 2 58.14 14.41 21.13
N SER A 3 56.94 14.77 21.30
CA SER A 3 56.08 15.85 21.86
C SER A 3 55.42 16.71 20.77
N ARG A 4 54.07 16.81 20.89
CA ARG A 4 53.19 17.95 20.49
C ARG A 4 52.98 18.20 18.99
N SER A 5 51.79 18.52 18.48
CA SER A 5 50.80 19.46 19.01
C SER A 5 49.39 19.27 18.34
N ARG A 6 48.38 19.63 19.09
CA ARG A 6 46.98 19.85 18.71
C ARG A 6 46.85 21.09 17.81
N ASN A 7 45.84 21.09 16.93
CA ASN A 7 45.11 22.33 16.62
C ASN A 7 43.64 22.03 16.39
N LEU A 8 42.81 22.55 17.30
CA LEU A 8 41.38 22.79 17.15
C LEU A 8 41.19 24.01 16.23
N LEU A 9 40.21 23.98 15.36
CA LEU A 9 39.60 25.19 14.81
C LEU A 9 38.08 25.01 14.86
N ALA A 10 37.45 25.82 15.73
CA ALA A 10 36.04 26.05 15.81
C ALA A 10 35.63 27.07 14.74
N GLY A 11 34.54 26.84 14.03
CA GLY A 11 33.92 27.79 13.10
C GLY A 11 32.50 28.09 13.55
N LEU A 12 32.26 29.37 13.82
CA LEU A 12 31.06 29.98 14.35
C LEU A 12 29.85 29.86 13.42
N ALA A 13 28.72 29.57 14.02
CA ALA A 13 27.38 29.79 13.45
C ALA A 13 27.01 31.30 13.56
N THR A 14 26.55 31.87 12.45
CA THR A 14 25.98 33.22 12.45
C THR A 14 24.46 33.10 12.33
N VAL A 15 23.79 33.49 13.42
CA VAL A 15 22.34 33.71 13.49
C VAL A 15 22.06 35.12 13.00
N LEU A 16 21.17 35.29 12.05
CA LEU A 16 20.59 36.58 11.68
C LEU A 16 19.11 36.65 12.11
N ILE A 17 18.86 37.49 13.09
CA ILE A 17 17.55 37.90 13.59
C ILE A 17 17.21 39.24 12.93
N PHE A 18 16.02 39.35 12.35
CA PHE A 18 15.28 40.62 12.16
C PHE A 18 13.82 40.29 12.47
N GLY A 19 13.15 40.86 13.35
CA GLY A 19 13.08 42.26 13.90
C GLY A 19 11.71 42.84 13.58
N CYS A 20 10.82 42.71 14.57
CA CYS A 20 9.72 43.55 15.08
C CYS A 20 8.88 44.44 14.15
N GLY A 21 7.59 44.28 14.14
CA GLY A 21 6.47 44.93 14.90
C GLY A 21 5.76 46.05 14.14
N PRO A 22 4.67 46.70 14.62
CA PRO A 22 3.74 46.27 15.66
C PRO A 22 2.23 46.46 15.34
N ALA A 23 1.38 45.76 16.08
CA ALA A 23 0.10 46.08 16.73
C ALA A 23 -0.91 47.12 16.19
N SER A 24 -2.18 46.71 16.19
CA SER A 24 -3.31 47.46 16.83
C SER A 24 -4.48 46.46 17.03
N ASN A 25 -4.80 46.21 18.23
CA ASN A 25 -5.90 46.54 19.13
C ASN A 25 -7.28 46.65 18.49
N GLU A 26 -8.21 45.78 18.94
CA GLU A 26 -9.44 46.15 19.62
C GLU A 26 -10.20 44.90 20.13
N GLN A 27 -10.33 44.84 21.45
CA GLN A 27 -11.45 44.28 22.21
C GLN A 27 -12.24 45.48 22.76
N PRO A 28 -13.51 45.37 23.23
CA PRO A 28 -13.84 44.57 24.40
C PRO A 28 -15.28 44.00 24.50
N SER A 29 -15.41 43.09 25.44
CA SER A 29 -16.36 42.98 26.58
C SER A 29 -17.84 42.79 26.27
N THR A 30 -18.63 42.03 27.02
CA THR A 30 -18.80 41.87 28.45
C THR A 30 -19.58 40.61 28.78
N ALA A 31 -19.25 40.01 29.87
CA ALA A 31 -20.05 38.99 30.56
C ALA A 31 -21.22 39.61 31.30
N THR A 32 -22.32 38.90 31.43
CA THR A 32 -23.21 39.03 32.59
C THR A 32 -23.84 37.66 32.93
N THR A 33 -23.59 37.28 34.15
CA THR A 33 -24.25 36.27 34.97
C THR A 33 -25.57 36.77 35.52
N GLU A 34 -26.42 35.81 35.94
CA GLU A 34 -27.57 35.82 36.86
C GLU A 34 -28.84 35.32 36.19
N GLY A 35 -29.69 34.49 36.79
CA GLY A 35 -29.85 34.03 38.13
C GLY A 35 -31.13 33.17 38.13
N THR A 36 -31.17 32.19 38.98
CA THR A 36 -32.27 31.23 39.18
C THR A 36 -33.46 31.88 39.84
N VAL A 37 -34.67 31.62 39.32
CA VAL A 37 -35.92 31.73 40.11
C VAL A 37 -36.86 30.57 39.76
N VAL A 38 -37.21 29.81 40.77
CA VAL A 38 -38.23 28.72 40.74
C VAL A 38 -39.55 29.33 41.15
N VAL A 39 -40.64 29.13 40.37
CA VAL A 39 -42.03 29.12 40.83
C VAL A 39 -42.91 28.25 39.94
N ASP A 40 -43.55 27.28 40.59
CA ASP A 40 -44.81 26.53 40.31
C ASP A 40 -45.21 26.06 38.90
N GLY A 41 -45.22 24.78 38.82
CA GLY A 41 -46.26 23.88 38.33
C GLY A 41 -47.09 24.24 37.13
N GLN A 42 -46.69 23.80 35.92
CA GLN A 42 -47.61 23.15 34.93
C GLN A 42 -46.82 22.46 33.84
N VAL A 43 -47.25 21.22 33.51
CA VAL A 43 -46.70 20.40 32.42
C VAL A 43 -47.16 20.95 31.09
N THR A 44 -46.28 21.54 30.28
CA THR A 44 -46.55 21.79 28.86
C THR A 44 -45.52 21.03 28.02
N ARG A 45 -46.04 20.28 27.06
CA ARG A 45 -45.24 19.51 26.07
C ARG A 45 -44.27 20.44 25.33
N SER A 46 -42.97 20.19 25.50
CA SER A 46 -41.94 20.84 24.68
C SER A 46 -41.85 20.15 23.34
N THR A 47 -42.19 20.85 22.29
CA THR A 47 -41.88 20.47 20.90
C THR A 47 -40.40 20.61 20.68
N LYS A 48 -39.74 19.50 20.30
CA LYS A 48 -38.32 19.51 19.91
C LYS A 48 -38.14 20.38 18.66
N THR A 49 -37.46 21.49 18.81
CA THR A 49 -36.91 22.27 17.71
C THR A 49 -35.79 21.45 17.03
N PRO A 50 -35.74 21.33 15.70
CA PRO A 50 -34.65 20.64 15.01
C PRO A 50 -33.33 21.39 15.26
N ILE A 51 -32.31 20.67 15.69
CA ILE A 51 -30.94 21.19 15.76
C ILE A 51 -30.49 21.40 14.31
N ALA A 52 -30.17 22.63 13.95
CA ALA A 52 -29.63 22.98 12.66
C ALA A 52 -28.28 22.23 12.45
N GLU A 53 -28.20 21.43 11.39
CA GLU A 53 -26.97 20.83 10.93
C GLU A 53 -25.95 21.96 10.61
N SER A 54 -24.78 21.86 11.19
CA SER A 54 -23.62 22.71 10.84
C SER A 54 -23.26 22.49 9.35
N PRO A 55 -22.95 23.55 8.60
CA PRO A 55 -22.61 23.41 7.20
C PRO A 55 -21.33 22.54 7.07
N LYS A 56 -21.43 21.49 6.24
CA LYS A 56 -20.29 20.69 5.82
C LYS A 56 -19.30 21.61 5.10
N PRO A 57 -17.99 21.52 5.38
CA PRO A 57 -17.03 22.28 4.59
C PRO A 57 -17.09 21.85 3.13
N ASP A 58 -17.26 22.79 2.22
CA ASP A 58 -17.17 22.62 0.78
C ASP A 58 -15.78 22.06 0.44
N ARG A 59 -15.73 20.75 0.25
CA ARG A 59 -14.59 20.08 -0.34
C ARG A 59 -14.74 20.26 -1.84
N ALA A 60 -13.98 21.19 -2.43
CA ALA A 60 -13.85 21.29 -3.88
C ALA A 60 -13.66 19.89 -4.44
N ALA A 61 -14.62 19.45 -5.22
CA ALA A 61 -14.56 18.17 -5.92
C ALA A 61 -13.39 18.25 -6.90
N ALA A 62 -12.25 17.63 -6.54
CA ALA A 62 -11.24 17.32 -7.51
C ALA A 62 -11.94 16.52 -8.60
N THR A 63 -11.90 17.02 -9.82
CA THR A 63 -12.45 16.34 -11.01
C THR A 63 -11.73 14.99 -11.09
N VAL A 64 -12.38 13.93 -10.66
CA VAL A 64 -11.87 12.56 -10.81
C VAL A 64 -11.87 12.32 -12.31
N GLN A 65 -10.69 12.34 -12.92
CA GLN A 65 -10.53 11.89 -14.30
C GLN A 65 -11.07 10.46 -14.37
N ALA A 66 -11.90 10.17 -15.36
CA ALA A 66 -12.43 8.83 -15.59
C ALA A 66 -11.23 7.85 -15.70
N VAL A 67 -11.23 6.82 -14.85
CA VAL A 67 -10.18 5.81 -14.86
C VAL A 67 -10.36 4.94 -16.09
N GLU A 68 -9.45 5.04 -17.05
CA GLU A 68 -9.39 4.12 -18.17
C GLU A 68 -8.79 2.79 -17.68
N TYR A 69 -9.63 1.75 -17.63
CA TYR A 69 -9.20 0.42 -17.20
C TYR A 69 -8.45 -0.30 -18.32
N VAL A 70 -7.26 -0.78 -17.99
CA VAL A 70 -6.53 -1.76 -18.77
C VAL A 70 -6.35 -3.00 -17.90
N ALA A 71 -6.70 -4.16 -18.43
CA ALA A 71 -6.49 -5.42 -17.72
C ALA A 71 -5.00 -5.60 -17.41
N PRO A 72 -4.62 -5.98 -16.19
CA PRO A 72 -3.23 -6.25 -15.87
C PRO A 72 -2.67 -7.37 -16.77
N PRO A 73 -1.37 -7.33 -17.10
CA PRO A 73 -0.72 -8.34 -17.95
C PRO A 73 -0.48 -9.64 -17.17
N LEU A 74 -1.54 -10.19 -16.58
CA LEU A 74 -1.55 -11.35 -15.69
C LEU A 74 -2.60 -12.35 -16.13
N THR A 75 -2.25 -13.62 -16.12
CA THR A 75 -3.21 -14.72 -16.31
C THR A 75 -4.04 -14.91 -15.04
N SER A 76 -5.20 -15.58 -15.17
CA SER A 76 -6.04 -15.91 -14.02
C SER A 76 -5.30 -16.76 -12.97
N ASP A 77 -4.39 -17.63 -13.38
CA ASP A 77 -3.63 -18.47 -12.45
C ASP A 77 -2.54 -17.66 -11.72
N GLU A 78 -1.90 -16.70 -12.39
CA GLU A 78 -0.98 -15.78 -11.76
C GLU A 78 -1.70 -14.90 -10.73
N ILE A 79 -2.89 -14.40 -11.04
CA ILE A 79 -3.72 -13.64 -10.09
C ILE A 79 -4.02 -14.47 -8.83
N LYS A 80 -4.43 -15.74 -8.97
CA LYS A 80 -4.65 -16.65 -7.83
C LYS A 80 -3.38 -16.92 -7.02
N GLN A 81 -2.21 -16.93 -7.67
CA GLN A 81 -0.90 -17.04 -7.02
C GLN A 81 -0.50 -15.75 -6.28
N GLY A 82 -1.26 -14.67 -6.41
CA GLY A 82 -1.01 -13.38 -5.74
C GLY A 82 -0.12 -12.43 -6.52
N TRP A 83 0.05 -12.62 -7.83
CA TRP A 83 0.67 -11.61 -8.68
C TRP A 83 -0.18 -10.34 -8.72
N ILE A 84 0.47 -9.20 -8.64
CA ILE A 84 -0.13 -7.87 -8.75
C ILE A 84 0.64 -7.04 -9.78
N SER A 85 -0.07 -6.16 -10.49
CA SER A 85 0.55 -5.20 -11.39
C SER A 85 0.85 -3.90 -10.64
N LEU A 86 2.07 -3.42 -10.75
CA LEU A 86 2.51 -2.13 -10.21
C LEU A 86 2.30 -0.98 -11.19
N PHE A 87 1.88 -1.28 -12.40
CA PHE A 87 1.57 -0.30 -13.44
C PHE A 87 0.26 -0.66 -14.12
N ASP A 88 -0.65 0.30 -14.21
CA ASP A 88 -1.98 0.12 -14.78
C ASP A 88 -2.04 0.33 -16.30
N GLY A 89 -0.89 0.57 -16.94
CA GLY A 89 -0.80 0.88 -18.38
C GLY A 89 -1.24 2.30 -18.77
N LYS A 90 -1.66 3.16 -17.81
CA LYS A 90 -2.26 4.48 -18.08
C LYS A 90 -1.77 5.60 -17.19
N SER A 91 -1.31 5.29 -15.98
CA SER A 91 -0.96 6.30 -14.99
C SER A 91 0.20 5.86 -14.09
N LEU A 92 0.81 6.81 -13.39
CA LEU A 92 1.80 6.55 -12.34
C LEU A 92 1.14 6.33 -10.98
N PHE A 93 -0.14 5.96 -10.96
CA PHE A 93 -0.84 5.64 -9.71
C PHE A 93 -0.16 4.50 -8.99
N GLY A 94 0.08 4.66 -7.69
CA GLY A 94 0.77 3.67 -6.88
C GLY A 94 2.28 3.87 -6.76
N TRP A 95 2.83 4.93 -7.37
CA TRP A 95 4.23 5.29 -7.29
C TRP A 95 4.46 6.62 -6.59
N ASP A 96 5.57 6.72 -5.85
CA ASP A 96 6.10 7.98 -5.33
C ASP A 96 6.93 8.64 -6.45
N VAL A 97 6.35 9.65 -7.12
CA VAL A 97 6.93 10.29 -8.31
C VAL A 97 7.83 11.46 -7.91
N PRO A 98 9.15 11.42 -8.19
CA PRO A 98 10.03 12.54 -7.89
C PRO A 98 9.79 13.71 -8.85
N ALA A 99 9.80 14.95 -8.32
CA ALA A 99 9.55 16.15 -9.10
C ALA A 99 10.76 16.62 -9.94
N VAL A 100 11.93 16.02 -9.75
CA VAL A 100 13.21 16.45 -10.38
C VAL A 100 13.42 15.88 -11.79
N SER A 101 12.56 14.96 -12.21
CA SER A 101 12.62 14.32 -13.55
C SER A 101 11.21 14.10 -14.09
N ASN A 102 11.12 13.95 -15.41
CA ASN A 102 9.86 13.96 -16.15
C ASN A 102 9.19 12.59 -16.28
N TRP A 103 9.10 11.82 -15.20
CA TRP A 103 8.37 10.56 -15.23
C TRP A 103 6.95 10.77 -15.77
N HIS A 104 6.58 10.02 -16.81
CA HIS A 104 5.28 10.10 -17.45
C HIS A 104 4.89 8.76 -18.08
N VAL A 105 3.68 8.68 -18.61
CA VAL A 105 3.22 7.52 -19.38
C VAL A 105 3.15 7.88 -20.85
N GLU A 106 3.73 7.02 -21.68
CA GLU A 106 3.66 7.12 -23.14
C GLU A 106 3.27 5.75 -23.70
N GLY A 107 2.12 5.71 -24.39
CA GLY A 107 1.55 4.44 -24.84
C GLY A 107 1.15 3.53 -23.69
N ASP A 108 1.79 2.37 -23.61
CA ASP A 108 1.62 1.36 -22.55
C ASP A 108 2.83 1.26 -21.63
N ALA A 109 3.68 2.31 -21.55
CA ALA A 109 4.91 2.30 -20.79
C ALA A 109 5.07 3.50 -19.85
N ILE A 110 5.69 3.29 -18.71
CA ILE A 110 6.28 4.32 -17.86
C ILE A 110 7.57 4.78 -18.55
N VAL A 111 7.73 6.09 -18.75
CA VAL A 111 8.86 6.66 -19.48
C VAL A 111 9.53 7.75 -18.65
N VAL A 112 10.85 7.83 -18.79
CA VAL A 112 11.65 8.96 -18.33
C VAL A 112 12.76 9.24 -19.35
N ASP A 113 13.00 10.51 -19.68
CA ASP A 113 14.02 10.91 -20.67
C ASP A 113 14.70 12.23 -20.37
N SER A 114 14.28 12.94 -19.32
CA SER A 114 14.88 14.22 -18.93
C SER A 114 14.72 14.53 -17.44
N GLY A 115 15.56 15.42 -16.94
CA GLY A 115 15.60 15.83 -15.53
C GLY A 115 16.86 15.37 -14.82
N GLU A 116 16.84 15.44 -13.49
CA GLU A 116 17.93 15.00 -12.63
C GLU A 116 17.84 13.49 -12.37
N LYS A 117 18.97 12.90 -11.92
CA LYS A 117 18.97 11.50 -11.48
C LYS A 117 17.99 11.29 -10.34
N SER A 118 17.15 10.28 -10.47
CA SER A 118 16.06 10.04 -9.53
C SER A 118 15.57 8.60 -9.59
N LEU A 119 14.78 8.22 -8.59
CA LEU A 119 14.09 6.94 -8.52
C LEU A 119 12.58 7.16 -8.46
N LEU A 120 11.84 6.50 -9.33
CA LEU A 120 10.40 6.29 -9.19
C LEU A 120 10.22 5.07 -8.27
N LEU A 121 9.72 5.28 -7.05
CA LEU A 121 9.71 4.26 -6.00
C LEU A 121 8.30 3.76 -5.68
N THR A 122 8.19 2.49 -5.26
CA THR A 122 6.98 2.03 -4.55
C THR A 122 6.85 2.76 -3.21
N PRO A 123 5.62 3.07 -2.74
CA PRO A 123 5.42 3.73 -1.44
C PRO A 123 5.54 2.78 -0.24
N TYR A 124 5.82 1.52 -0.46
CA TYR A 124 5.95 0.45 0.53
C TYR A 124 7.18 -0.40 0.23
N ASP A 125 7.64 -1.13 1.24
CA ASP A 125 8.76 -2.04 1.16
C ASP A 125 8.32 -3.45 0.76
N LEU A 126 9.20 -4.19 0.13
CA LEU A 126 9.06 -5.59 -0.25
C LEU A 126 10.20 -6.40 0.36
N ASP A 127 9.89 -7.55 0.94
CA ASP A 127 10.88 -8.46 1.52
C ASP A 127 11.34 -9.50 0.48
N ASP A 128 10.65 -10.65 0.46
CA ASP A 128 10.86 -11.69 -0.53
C ASP A 128 9.81 -11.59 -1.62
N PHE A 129 10.24 -11.47 -2.84
CA PHE A 129 9.35 -11.28 -3.98
C PHE A 129 9.93 -11.83 -5.28
N GLU A 130 9.04 -12.10 -6.23
CA GLU A 130 9.35 -12.30 -7.63
C GLU A 130 8.85 -11.10 -8.44
N LEU A 131 9.71 -10.53 -9.28
CA LEU A 131 9.43 -9.37 -10.14
C LEU A 131 9.54 -9.76 -11.60
N ARG A 132 8.65 -9.25 -12.44
CA ARG A 132 8.79 -9.20 -13.91
C ARG A 132 8.67 -7.76 -14.35
N CYS A 133 9.51 -7.38 -15.30
CA CYS A 133 9.53 -6.04 -15.85
C CYS A 133 10.10 -6.06 -17.25
N ASP A 134 9.35 -5.57 -18.23
CA ASP A 134 9.92 -5.26 -19.55
C ASP A 134 10.52 -3.86 -19.51
N PHE A 135 11.65 -3.69 -20.17
CA PHE A 135 12.34 -2.42 -20.25
C PHE A 135 12.88 -2.15 -21.68
N HIS A 136 13.03 -0.88 -22.00
CA HIS A 136 13.66 -0.40 -23.22
C HIS A 136 14.63 0.73 -22.87
N LEU A 137 15.86 0.64 -23.36
CA LEU A 137 16.89 1.65 -23.16
C LEU A 137 17.30 2.27 -24.49
N SER A 138 17.37 3.60 -24.56
CA SER A 138 17.93 4.29 -25.73
C SER A 138 19.44 4.05 -25.87
N ALA A 139 19.98 4.22 -27.06
CA ALA A 139 21.42 4.13 -27.31
C ALA A 139 22.21 5.07 -26.40
N GLY A 140 23.26 4.53 -25.74
CA GLY A 140 24.08 5.25 -24.76
C GLY A 140 23.35 5.61 -23.47
N GLY A 141 22.21 5.00 -23.20
CA GLY A 141 21.43 5.21 -22.00
C GLY A 141 22.05 4.55 -20.76
N ASN A 142 21.56 4.97 -19.59
CA ASN A 142 21.89 4.38 -18.30
C ASN A 142 20.66 4.44 -17.40
N SER A 143 20.23 3.31 -16.89
CA SER A 143 19.08 3.14 -16.05
C SER A 143 19.23 1.88 -15.17
N GLY A 144 18.20 1.50 -14.41
CA GLY A 144 18.27 0.30 -13.57
C GLY A 144 16.97 0.01 -12.85
N LEU A 145 16.85 -1.23 -12.38
CA LEU A 145 15.84 -1.63 -11.39
C LEU A 145 16.51 -1.66 -10.02
N PHE A 146 15.89 -0.98 -9.06
CA PHE A 146 16.37 -0.87 -7.69
C PHE A 146 15.56 -1.80 -6.79
N LEU A 147 16.23 -2.77 -6.19
CA LEU A 147 15.61 -3.82 -5.39
C LEU A 147 15.92 -3.61 -3.91
N ARG A 148 14.92 -3.75 -3.05
CA ARG A 148 15.04 -3.58 -1.59
C ARG A 148 15.75 -2.28 -1.21
N THR A 149 15.35 -1.20 -1.85
CA THR A 149 16.02 0.10 -1.79
C THR A 149 15.58 0.89 -0.57
N ALA A 150 16.53 1.49 0.14
CA ALA A 150 16.25 2.46 1.18
C ALA A 150 15.57 3.72 0.60
N LEU A 151 14.72 4.39 1.37
CA LEU A 151 13.98 5.59 0.91
C LEU A 151 14.92 6.69 0.37
N ASN A 152 16.08 6.88 1.00
CA ASN A 152 17.08 7.88 0.64
C ASN A 152 18.40 7.20 0.24
N ALA A 153 18.33 6.19 -0.63
CA ALA A 153 19.50 5.46 -1.08
C ALA A 153 20.52 6.40 -1.73
N ALA A 154 21.76 6.36 -1.25
CA ALA A 154 22.88 7.16 -1.74
C ALA A 154 24.06 6.29 -2.18
N ASN A 155 24.24 5.14 -1.54
CA ASN A 155 25.35 4.23 -1.79
C ASN A 155 24.83 2.87 -2.32
N PRO A 156 25.09 2.52 -3.59
CA PRO A 156 24.62 1.25 -4.15
C PRO A 156 25.23 0.01 -3.47
N ALA A 157 26.35 0.17 -2.76
CA ALA A 157 26.98 -0.94 -2.05
C ALA A 157 26.29 -1.28 -0.70
N THR A 158 25.41 -0.41 -0.17
CA THR A 158 24.78 -0.60 1.15
C THR A 158 23.28 -0.39 1.15
N ASP A 159 22.78 0.53 0.31
CA ASP A 159 21.43 1.06 0.44
C ASP A 159 20.43 0.42 -0.52
N THR A 160 20.90 -0.43 -1.45
CA THR A 160 20.09 -1.03 -2.51
C THR A 160 20.77 -2.24 -3.14
N TYR A 161 20.03 -2.99 -3.97
CA TYR A 161 20.58 -3.80 -5.05
C TYR A 161 20.15 -3.15 -6.38
N GLU A 162 21.05 -2.41 -7.00
CA GLU A 162 20.83 -1.81 -8.33
C GLU A 162 21.11 -2.86 -9.41
N LEU A 163 20.06 -3.38 -10.04
CA LEU A 163 20.16 -4.20 -11.24
C LEU A 163 20.32 -3.28 -12.44
N ASN A 164 21.54 -3.14 -12.90
CA ASN A 164 21.94 -2.14 -13.90
C ASN A 164 21.37 -2.42 -15.29
N ILE A 165 21.00 -1.36 -16.00
CA ILE A 165 20.61 -1.34 -17.41
C ILE A 165 21.50 -0.31 -18.11
N CYS A 166 22.72 -0.73 -18.50
CA CYS A 166 23.72 0.15 -19.12
C CYS A 166 24.78 -0.69 -19.85
N ASP A 167 24.74 -0.76 -21.16
CA ASP A 167 25.69 -1.58 -21.95
C ASP A 167 27.09 -0.98 -21.99
N SER A 168 27.22 0.34 -21.84
CA SER A 168 28.47 1.08 -21.88
C SER A 168 29.17 1.19 -20.53
N HIS A 169 28.57 0.70 -19.40
CA HIS A 169 29.20 0.79 -18.10
C HIS A 169 30.52 0.02 -18.06
N PRO A 170 31.61 0.64 -17.57
CA PRO A 170 32.95 0.04 -17.67
C PRO A 170 33.10 -1.29 -16.93
N THR A 171 32.38 -1.49 -15.82
CA THR A 171 32.51 -2.67 -14.97
C THR A 171 31.17 -3.42 -14.83
N HIS A 172 30.11 -2.72 -14.44
CA HIS A 172 28.81 -3.32 -14.14
C HIS A 172 27.85 -3.07 -15.32
N LYS A 173 28.03 -3.80 -16.41
CA LYS A 173 27.13 -3.74 -17.56
C LYS A 173 25.73 -4.22 -17.20
N THR A 174 24.80 -4.07 -18.13
CA THR A 174 23.42 -4.56 -18.02
C THR A 174 23.35 -5.93 -17.36
N GLY A 175 22.43 -6.10 -16.42
CA GLY A 175 22.24 -7.34 -15.65
C GLY A 175 23.11 -7.48 -14.42
N SER A 176 24.17 -6.67 -14.24
CA SER A 176 25.00 -6.68 -13.03
C SER A 176 24.28 -6.05 -11.84
N LEU A 177 24.56 -6.54 -10.63
CA LEU A 177 24.21 -5.86 -9.39
C LEU A 177 25.34 -4.90 -9.04
N VAL A 178 25.12 -3.60 -9.18
CA VAL A 178 26.16 -2.56 -9.04
C VAL A 178 26.83 -2.64 -7.67
N ALA A 179 28.17 -2.61 -7.68
CA ALA A 179 29.04 -2.74 -6.51
C ALA A 179 28.92 -4.07 -5.74
N ARG A 180 28.20 -5.07 -6.26
CA ARG A 180 27.98 -6.35 -5.57
C ARG A 180 28.28 -7.58 -6.42
N HIS A 181 27.81 -7.63 -7.66
CA HIS A 181 28.00 -8.80 -8.53
C HIS A 181 28.04 -8.41 -10.01
N ILE A 182 28.97 -8.95 -10.77
CA ILE A 182 29.09 -8.72 -12.21
C ILE A 182 28.41 -9.86 -12.95
N ALA A 183 27.44 -9.54 -13.81
CA ALA A 183 26.83 -10.50 -14.72
C ALA A 183 27.79 -10.76 -15.92
N GLU A 184 27.87 -12.01 -16.31
CA GLU A 184 28.75 -12.42 -17.42
C GLU A 184 27.92 -12.82 -18.65
N ASN A 185 28.50 -12.60 -19.85
CA ASN A 185 27.92 -13.02 -21.13
C ASN A 185 26.52 -12.46 -21.42
N VAL A 186 26.24 -11.26 -20.96
CA VAL A 186 24.96 -10.57 -21.20
C VAL A 186 25.00 -9.90 -22.57
N PRO A 187 24.01 -10.08 -23.45
CA PRO A 187 23.93 -9.37 -24.72
C PRO A 187 23.67 -7.89 -24.51
N ALA A 188 23.97 -7.07 -25.52
CA ALA A 188 23.57 -5.66 -25.53
C ALA A 188 22.04 -5.55 -25.64
N VAL A 189 21.46 -4.59 -24.92
CA VAL A 189 20.01 -4.40 -24.79
C VAL A 189 19.51 -3.08 -25.37
N GLU A 190 20.41 -2.17 -25.75
CA GLU A 190 20.03 -0.86 -26.26
C GLU A 190 19.19 -0.96 -27.54
N GLY A 191 18.12 -0.15 -27.63
CA GLY A 191 17.28 0.00 -28.83
C GLY A 191 16.20 -1.05 -29.02
N ALA A 192 16.05 -2.00 -28.12
CA ALA A 192 14.98 -3.02 -28.17
C ALA A 192 14.30 -3.21 -26.79
N TRP A 193 13.11 -3.80 -26.79
CA TRP A 193 12.47 -4.26 -25.58
C TRP A 193 13.07 -5.58 -25.12
N HIS A 194 13.38 -5.64 -23.83
CA HIS A 194 13.88 -6.82 -23.14
C HIS A 194 13.09 -7.04 -21.85
N SER A 195 13.20 -8.25 -21.28
CA SER A 195 12.43 -8.66 -20.11
C SER A 195 13.36 -9.13 -18.99
N PHE A 196 13.25 -8.49 -17.82
CA PHE A 196 13.82 -9.04 -16.60
C PHE A 196 12.79 -9.86 -15.84
N ARG A 197 13.23 -11.01 -15.32
CA ARG A 197 12.62 -11.73 -14.21
C ARG A 197 13.61 -11.76 -13.06
N VAL A 198 13.18 -11.35 -11.87
CA VAL A 198 14.04 -11.28 -10.68
C VAL A 198 13.35 -12.07 -9.56
N LEU A 199 14.11 -12.90 -8.86
CA LEU A 199 13.69 -13.59 -7.65
C LEU A 199 14.58 -13.16 -6.48
N CYS A 200 13.98 -12.49 -5.49
CA CYS A 200 14.62 -12.11 -4.23
C CYS A 200 14.07 -13.01 -3.12
N GLU A 201 14.90 -13.92 -2.58
CA GLU A 201 14.51 -14.84 -1.51
C GLU A 201 15.58 -14.88 -0.43
N GLY A 202 15.27 -14.32 0.75
CA GLY A 202 16.28 -14.06 1.76
C GLY A 202 17.46 -13.28 1.18
N PRO A 203 18.71 -13.68 1.43
CA PRO A 203 19.90 -12.98 0.88
C PRO A 203 20.20 -13.32 -0.59
N ARG A 204 19.44 -14.25 -1.22
CA ARG A 204 19.68 -14.70 -2.58
C ARG A 204 18.90 -13.86 -3.59
N ILE A 205 19.58 -13.44 -4.64
CA ILE A 205 19.00 -12.72 -5.78
C ILE A 205 19.34 -13.48 -7.05
N GLN A 206 18.32 -13.88 -7.79
CA GLN A 206 18.47 -14.52 -9.10
C GLN A 206 17.82 -13.64 -10.16
N VAL A 207 18.50 -13.49 -11.31
CA VAL A 207 18.03 -12.63 -12.40
C VAL A 207 18.07 -13.43 -13.70
N TRP A 208 17.00 -13.30 -14.47
CA TRP A 208 16.89 -13.79 -15.85
C TRP A 208 16.66 -12.57 -16.77
N LEU A 209 17.39 -12.54 -17.87
CA LEU A 209 17.19 -11.63 -19.00
C LEU A 209 16.67 -12.45 -20.19
N ASP A 210 15.52 -12.09 -20.73
CA ASP A 210 14.85 -12.79 -21.84
C ASP A 210 14.77 -14.32 -21.65
N GLY A 211 14.53 -14.73 -20.41
CA GLY A 211 14.44 -16.13 -20.01
C GLY A 211 15.77 -16.84 -19.71
N GLN A 212 16.90 -16.22 -20.03
CA GLN A 212 18.22 -16.76 -19.70
C GLN A 212 18.67 -16.26 -18.31
N GLN A 213 19.02 -17.19 -17.41
CA GLN A 213 19.56 -16.81 -16.10
C GLN A 213 20.96 -16.20 -16.27
N ILE A 214 21.16 -15.00 -15.75
CA ILE A 214 22.41 -14.23 -15.84
C ILE A 214 23.02 -13.94 -14.47
N VAL A 215 22.25 -14.05 -13.38
CA VAL A 215 22.73 -13.85 -12.00
C VAL A 215 22.15 -14.94 -11.11
N ASP A 216 22.99 -15.48 -10.24
CA ASP A 216 22.62 -16.28 -9.06
C ASP A 216 23.59 -15.85 -7.95
N PHE A 217 23.18 -14.86 -7.19
CA PHE A 217 24.00 -14.19 -6.18
C PHE A 217 23.40 -14.35 -4.79
N THR A 218 24.24 -14.74 -3.81
CA THR A 218 23.86 -14.73 -2.40
C THR A 218 24.72 -13.72 -1.68
N ASP A 219 24.11 -12.67 -1.13
CA ASP A 219 24.79 -11.65 -0.37
C ASP A 219 25.11 -12.15 1.04
N THR A 220 26.38 -12.34 1.33
CA THR A 220 26.90 -12.76 2.64
C THR A 220 27.56 -11.60 3.38
N SER A 221 27.45 -10.39 2.88
CA SER A 221 28.04 -9.21 3.50
C SER A 221 27.23 -8.73 4.70
N GLU A 222 27.85 -7.91 5.55
CA GLU A 222 27.15 -7.22 6.65
C GLU A 222 26.11 -6.20 6.15
N ALA A 223 26.22 -5.79 4.88
CA ALA A 223 25.32 -4.84 4.23
C ALA A 223 24.19 -5.54 3.47
N VAL A 224 23.88 -6.81 3.79
CA VAL A 224 22.77 -7.53 3.20
C VAL A 224 21.44 -6.81 3.48
N ARG A 225 20.63 -6.65 2.42
CA ARG A 225 19.30 -6.06 2.54
C ARG A 225 18.23 -7.13 2.28
N LEU A 226 17.35 -7.29 3.23
CA LEU A 226 16.25 -8.27 3.16
C LEU A 226 14.91 -7.63 2.86
N THR A 227 14.83 -6.29 2.94
CA THR A 227 13.61 -5.51 2.71
C THR A 227 13.94 -4.13 2.14
N GLY A 228 12.98 -3.50 1.52
CA GLY A 228 13.05 -2.15 0.98
C GLY A 228 12.21 -1.97 -0.27
N ARG A 229 12.22 -0.78 -0.82
CA ARG A 229 11.38 -0.37 -1.95
C ARG A 229 11.87 -0.95 -3.27
N LEU A 230 10.94 -1.09 -4.23
CA LEU A 230 11.26 -1.27 -5.63
C LEU A 230 11.34 0.11 -6.30
N GLY A 231 12.36 0.29 -7.16
CA GLY A 231 12.57 1.55 -7.89
C GLY A 231 12.89 1.35 -9.36
N LEU A 232 12.47 2.34 -10.17
CA LEU A 232 12.90 2.51 -11.56
C LEU A 232 13.80 3.74 -11.61
N GLN A 233 14.94 3.67 -12.31
CA GLN A 233 15.94 4.74 -12.27
C GLN A 233 15.86 5.65 -13.49
N MET A 234 15.94 6.97 -13.25
CA MET A 234 16.42 7.97 -14.20
C MET A 234 17.89 8.26 -13.91
N ASN A 235 18.77 7.97 -14.86
CA ASN A 235 20.20 8.31 -14.77
C ASN A 235 20.67 9.07 -16.04
N GLN A 236 20.53 8.47 -17.23
CA GLN A 236 20.95 9.09 -18.48
C GLN A 236 20.17 8.51 -19.67
N GLY A 237 19.78 9.38 -20.64
CA GLY A 237 19.04 8.98 -21.83
C GLY A 237 17.60 8.63 -21.53
N ARG A 238 16.94 7.96 -22.48
CA ARG A 238 15.54 7.56 -22.36
C ARG A 238 15.47 6.10 -21.88
N ALA A 239 14.72 5.88 -20.82
CA ALA A 239 14.32 4.55 -20.37
C ALA A 239 12.78 4.42 -20.36
N ALA A 240 12.29 3.25 -20.72
CA ALA A 240 10.87 2.94 -20.70
C ALA A 240 10.65 1.58 -20.02
N TYR A 241 9.53 1.42 -19.28
CA TYR A 241 9.20 0.23 -18.52
C TYR A 241 7.72 -0.12 -18.70
N ARG A 242 7.43 -1.40 -18.82
CA ARG A 242 6.05 -1.91 -18.84
C ARG A 242 5.98 -3.30 -18.23
N ASN A 243 4.77 -3.84 -18.06
CA ASN A 243 4.54 -5.17 -17.49
C ASN A 243 5.24 -5.34 -16.13
N VAL A 244 5.29 -4.26 -15.34
CA VAL A 244 5.91 -4.27 -14.01
C VAL A 244 4.97 -4.98 -13.05
N CYS A 245 5.24 -6.26 -12.78
CA CYS A 245 4.41 -7.12 -11.96
C CYS A 245 5.24 -7.77 -10.86
N VAL A 246 4.66 -7.87 -9.66
CA VAL A 246 5.32 -8.49 -8.51
C VAL A 246 4.43 -9.54 -7.87
N ARG A 247 5.04 -10.59 -7.34
CA ARG A 247 4.42 -11.58 -6.48
C ARG A 247 5.15 -11.60 -5.14
N LEU A 248 4.40 -11.42 -4.05
CA LEU A 248 4.93 -11.58 -2.71
C LEU A 248 5.14 -13.07 -2.43
N LEU A 249 6.28 -13.40 -1.84
CA LEU A 249 6.59 -14.75 -1.40
C LEU A 249 6.29 -14.90 0.10
N LYS A 250 6.34 -16.14 0.60
CA LYS A 250 6.17 -16.46 2.03
C LYS A 250 4.82 -16.07 2.64
N LEU A 251 3.79 -15.89 1.82
CA LEU A 251 2.42 -15.81 2.30
C LEU A 251 2.04 -17.17 2.93
N ARG A 252 1.64 -17.17 4.20
CA ARG A 252 1.20 -18.37 4.92
C ARG A 252 -0.32 -18.38 5.07
N PRO A 253 -0.98 -19.53 4.93
CA PRO A 253 -2.43 -19.63 5.06
C PRO A 253 -2.85 -19.43 6.53
N LEU A 254 -3.95 -18.70 6.73
CA LEU A 254 -4.66 -18.58 8.00
C LEU A 254 -5.92 -19.47 8.04
N LEU A 255 -6.46 -19.87 6.89
CA LEU A 255 -7.52 -20.87 6.78
C LEU A 255 -6.91 -22.22 6.47
N ASN A 256 -7.29 -23.27 7.21
CA ASN A 256 -6.81 -24.64 7.02
C ASN A 256 -7.70 -25.49 6.11
N GLY A 257 -8.86 -24.95 5.67
CA GLY A 257 -9.84 -25.66 4.84
C GLY A 257 -10.59 -26.80 5.52
N GLN A 258 -10.46 -26.97 6.82
CA GLN A 258 -11.10 -28.05 7.60
C GLN A 258 -12.01 -27.51 8.71
N ASP A 259 -11.56 -26.50 9.44
CA ASP A 259 -12.27 -25.87 10.52
C ASP A 259 -11.81 -24.41 10.73
N ILE A 260 -12.27 -23.77 11.80
CA ILE A 260 -11.93 -22.39 12.14
C ILE A 260 -10.81 -22.29 13.18
N THR A 261 -9.95 -23.30 13.33
CA THR A 261 -8.79 -23.25 14.23
C THR A 261 -7.92 -22.02 13.92
N GLY A 262 -7.53 -21.28 14.97
CA GLY A 262 -6.80 -19.99 14.86
C GLY A 262 -7.72 -18.78 14.66
N TRP A 263 -9.03 -19.01 14.66
CA TRP A 263 -10.05 -17.96 14.57
C TRP A 263 -11.07 -18.12 15.71
N ARG A 264 -11.71 -17.02 16.10
CA ARG A 264 -12.80 -17.04 17.06
C ARG A 264 -13.97 -16.16 16.58
N ALA A 265 -15.18 -16.60 16.77
CA ALA A 265 -16.37 -15.78 16.58
C ALA A 265 -16.42 -14.69 17.66
N VAL A 266 -16.64 -13.44 17.24
CA VAL A 266 -16.79 -12.33 18.18
C VAL A 266 -18.11 -12.50 18.95
N PRO A 267 -18.14 -12.30 20.27
CA PRO A 267 -19.37 -12.41 21.08
C PRO A 267 -20.50 -11.57 20.52
N GLY A 268 -21.72 -12.11 20.54
CA GLY A 268 -22.92 -11.45 19.98
C GLY A 268 -23.07 -11.58 18.46
N SER A 269 -22.15 -12.29 17.77
CA SER A 269 -22.27 -12.58 16.34
C SER A 269 -23.58 -13.32 16.04
N LYS A 270 -24.26 -12.86 14.98
CA LYS A 270 -25.42 -13.55 14.38
C LYS A 270 -25.03 -14.27 13.08
N SER A 271 -23.81 -14.09 12.65
CA SER A 271 -23.26 -14.78 11.48
C SER A 271 -22.92 -16.22 11.82
N GLU A 272 -23.09 -17.09 10.85
CA GLU A 272 -22.67 -18.48 10.87
C GLU A 272 -21.37 -18.61 10.08
N PHE A 273 -20.40 -19.33 10.66
CA PHE A 273 -19.09 -19.57 10.06
C PHE A 273 -18.88 -21.09 9.98
N ALA A 274 -18.95 -21.65 8.79
CA ALA A 274 -18.84 -23.08 8.57
C ALA A 274 -17.84 -23.43 7.47
N VAL A 275 -16.96 -24.39 7.70
CA VAL A 275 -16.08 -24.88 6.65
C VAL A 275 -16.74 -26.06 5.94
N LYS A 276 -16.88 -25.94 4.62
CA LYS A 276 -17.45 -26.95 3.74
C LYS A 276 -16.69 -26.99 2.43
N ASP A 277 -16.33 -28.19 1.97
CA ASP A 277 -15.60 -28.42 0.71
C ASP A 277 -14.31 -27.58 0.58
N GLY A 278 -13.63 -27.37 1.71
CA GLY A 278 -12.39 -26.57 1.77
C GLY A 278 -12.60 -25.04 1.78
N LEU A 279 -13.84 -24.57 1.80
CA LEU A 279 -14.19 -23.15 1.84
C LEU A 279 -14.76 -22.78 3.21
N LEU A 280 -14.34 -21.63 3.73
CA LEU A 280 -15.04 -21.00 4.86
C LEU A 280 -16.24 -20.24 4.31
N HIS A 281 -17.44 -20.75 4.58
CA HIS A 281 -18.71 -20.12 4.25
C HIS A 281 -19.14 -19.19 5.38
N VAL A 282 -19.51 -17.97 5.05
CA VAL A 282 -20.02 -16.95 5.97
C VAL A 282 -21.44 -16.59 5.55
N SER A 283 -22.40 -16.87 6.41
CA SER A 283 -23.81 -16.55 6.16
C SER A 283 -24.43 -15.80 7.34
N ASN A 284 -25.53 -15.11 7.08
CA ASN A 284 -26.24 -14.26 8.04
C ASN A 284 -25.35 -13.11 8.60
N GLY A 285 -25.93 -12.32 9.49
CA GLY A 285 -25.24 -11.19 10.14
C GLY A 285 -26.20 -10.32 10.96
N PRO A 286 -25.66 -9.30 11.63
CA PRO A 286 -24.23 -8.95 11.66
C PRO A 286 -23.40 -9.88 12.55
N GLY A 287 -22.15 -10.06 12.16
CA GLY A 287 -21.19 -10.85 12.95
C GLY A 287 -19.77 -10.80 12.39
N PHE A 288 -18.83 -11.29 13.19
CA PHE A 288 -17.41 -11.26 12.85
C PHE A 288 -16.70 -12.53 13.30
N LEU A 289 -15.77 -12.98 12.48
CA LEU A 289 -14.81 -14.05 12.81
C LEU A 289 -13.42 -13.43 12.77
N GLU A 290 -12.75 -13.34 13.92
CA GLU A 290 -11.42 -12.70 14.02
C GLU A 290 -10.31 -13.71 14.26
N THR A 291 -9.10 -13.43 13.78
CA THR A 291 -7.90 -14.23 14.07
C THR A 291 -7.55 -14.16 15.54
N GLU A 292 -6.99 -15.24 16.10
CA GLU A 292 -6.38 -15.19 17.45
C GLU A 292 -5.07 -14.41 17.43
N GLU A 293 -4.32 -14.50 16.33
CA GLU A 293 -3.08 -13.76 16.08
C GLU A 293 -3.36 -12.31 15.66
N THR A 294 -2.42 -11.40 15.90
CA THR A 294 -2.51 -9.98 15.54
C THR A 294 -1.38 -9.55 14.62
N PHE A 295 -1.64 -8.56 13.77
CA PHE A 295 -0.74 -8.08 12.74
C PHE A 295 -0.67 -6.55 12.75
N SER A 296 0.55 -5.99 12.63
CA SER A 296 0.79 -4.54 12.45
C SER A 296 1.12 -4.20 11.00
N ASP A 297 2.31 -4.58 10.55
CA ASP A 297 2.78 -4.41 9.19
C ASP A 297 2.78 -5.75 8.47
N PHE A 298 1.96 -5.85 7.45
CA PHE A 298 1.71 -7.13 6.77
C PHE A 298 1.27 -6.95 5.32
N ALA A 299 1.44 -8.00 4.54
CA ALA A 299 0.71 -8.22 3.30
C ALA A 299 -0.32 -9.33 3.51
N MET A 300 -1.50 -9.17 2.93
CA MET A 300 -2.59 -10.14 3.00
C MET A 300 -3.09 -10.42 1.59
N LYS A 301 -3.27 -11.70 1.26
CA LYS A 301 -3.99 -12.17 0.07
C LYS A 301 -5.28 -12.83 0.50
N VAL A 302 -6.39 -12.41 -0.09
CA VAL A 302 -7.73 -12.98 0.13
C VAL A 302 -8.26 -13.53 -1.19
N GLU A 303 -8.66 -14.79 -1.22
CA GLU A 303 -9.45 -15.36 -2.32
C GLU A 303 -10.87 -15.60 -1.80
N ALA A 304 -11.83 -14.81 -2.31
CA ALA A 304 -13.21 -14.82 -1.83
C ALA A 304 -14.21 -14.77 -2.98
N ARG A 305 -15.46 -15.17 -2.70
CA ARG A 305 -16.58 -15.08 -3.62
C ARG A 305 -17.81 -14.53 -2.91
N ILE A 306 -18.40 -13.50 -3.48
CA ILE A 306 -19.69 -12.94 -3.07
C ILE A 306 -20.77 -13.71 -3.81
N ASN A 307 -21.63 -14.47 -3.10
CA ASN A 307 -22.52 -15.46 -3.71
C ASN A 307 -23.85 -14.88 -4.21
N GLY A 308 -24.12 -13.60 -3.97
CA GLY A 308 -25.31 -12.89 -4.42
C GLY A 308 -25.03 -11.49 -4.95
N ASP A 309 -25.98 -10.91 -5.68
CA ASP A 309 -25.80 -9.61 -6.30
C ASP A 309 -25.79 -8.48 -5.26
N GLY A 310 -24.71 -7.68 -5.24
CA GLY A 310 -24.59 -6.51 -4.41
C GLY A 310 -24.54 -6.78 -2.91
N LEU A 311 -24.22 -8.01 -2.48
CA LEU A 311 -24.02 -8.31 -1.06
C LEU A 311 -22.78 -7.57 -0.54
N ASN A 312 -22.81 -7.28 0.76
CA ASN A 312 -21.79 -6.50 1.44
C ASN A 312 -21.04 -7.35 2.47
N SER A 313 -19.73 -7.17 2.52
CA SER A 313 -18.83 -7.73 3.51
C SER A 313 -17.52 -6.96 3.55
N GLY A 314 -16.59 -7.39 4.39
CA GLY A 314 -15.26 -6.79 4.48
C GLY A 314 -14.29 -7.68 5.25
N VAL A 315 -13.01 -7.41 5.04
CA VAL A 315 -11.93 -7.96 5.86
C VAL A 315 -11.37 -6.82 6.69
N PHE A 316 -11.61 -6.87 7.99
CA PHE A 316 -11.06 -5.89 8.92
C PHE A 316 -9.61 -6.22 9.24
N PHE A 317 -8.82 -5.19 9.50
CA PHE A 317 -7.41 -5.34 9.87
C PHE A 317 -6.99 -4.31 10.91
N ARG A 318 -5.91 -4.63 11.62
CA ARG A 318 -5.51 -3.90 12.83
C ARG A 318 -6.70 -3.66 13.77
N ALA A 319 -7.62 -4.63 13.81
CA ALA A 319 -8.82 -4.52 14.62
C ALA A 319 -8.49 -4.75 16.10
N GLN A 320 -9.13 -3.96 16.97
CA GLN A 320 -9.13 -4.27 18.41
C GLN A 320 -9.91 -5.58 18.62
N THR A 321 -9.59 -6.29 19.69
CA THR A 321 -10.35 -7.48 20.11
C THR A 321 -11.83 -7.19 20.16
N GLY A 322 -12.62 -7.91 19.38
CA GLY A 322 -14.05 -7.73 19.28
C GLY A 322 -14.79 -8.14 20.54
N THR A 323 -15.79 -7.35 20.91
CA THR A 323 -16.73 -7.62 22.01
C THR A 323 -18.16 -7.44 21.50
N GLU A 324 -19.17 -7.90 22.23
CA GLU A 324 -20.57 -7.69 21.87
C GLU A 324 -20.91 -6.20 21.71
N ALA A 325 -20.35 -5.33 22.55
CA ALA A 325 -20.59 -3.89 22.51
C ALA A 325 -19.80 -3.16 21.40
N ALA A 326 -18.66 -3.75 20.97
CA ALA A 326 -17.73 -3.18 20.01
C ALA A 326 -17.15 -4.29 19.11
N PRO A 327 -17.95 -4.84 18.19
CA PRO A 327 -17.57 -6.06 17.46
C PRO A 327 -16.52 -5.83 16.37
N SER A 328 -16.30 -4.58 15.90
CA SER A 328 -15.45 -4.31 14.73
C SER A 328 -14.75 -2.96 14.79
N HIS A 329 -13.76 -2.81 15.67
CA HIS A 329 -12.92 -1.60 15.73
C HIS A 329 -11.61 -1.82 14.95
N GLY A 330 -11.69 -1.83 13.61
CA GLY A 330 -10.56 -2.00 12.69
C GLY A 330 -10.66 -1.07 11.48
N TYR A 331 -9.58 -0.97 10.68
CA TYR A 331 -9.73 -0.61 9.27
C TYR A 331 -10.50 -1.73 8.58
N GLU A 332 -11.10 -1.42 7.45
CA GLU A 332 -11.90 -2.39 6.69
C GLU A 332 -11.52 -2.35 5.22
N MET A 333 -10.98 -3.46 4.71
CA MET A 333 -10.89 -3.68 3.27
C MET A 333 -12.25 -4.18 2.80
N GLN A 334 -12.93 -3.35 2.02
CA GLN A 334 -14.30 -3.59 1.56
C GLN A 334 -14.38 -4.78 0.60
N LEU A 335 -15.45 -5.57 0.70
CA LEU A 335 -15.87 -6.59 -0.26
C LEU A 335 -17.28 -6.27 -0.73
N HIS A 336 -17.40 -5.52 -1.84
CA HIS A 336 -18.66 -5.13 -2.45
C HIS A 336 -18.45 -4.78 -3.92
N ASN A 337 -19.00 -5.59 -4.84
CA ASN A 337 -18.74 -5.44 -6.28
C ASN A 337 -19.79 -4.56 -6.98
N GLY A 338 -20.71 -3.96 -6.23
CA GLY A 338 -21.72 -3.06 -6.78
C GLY A 338 -21.10 -1.81 -7.42
N ILE A 339 -21.72 -1.36 -8.51
CA ILE A 339 -21.32 -0.18 -9.27
C ILE A 339 -22.54 0.72 -9.51
N LYS A 340 -22.30 2.01 -9.74
CA LYS A 340 -23.34 3.00 -10.05
C LYS A 340 -23.42 3.19 -11.57
N ASP A 341 -24.62 3.30 -12.08
CA ASP A 341 -24.90 3.60 -13.51
C ASP A 341 -24.22 2.63 -14.49
N GLY A 342 -23.92 1.39 -14.08
CA GLY A 342 -23.18 0.43 -14.90
C GLY A 342 -21.70 0.77 -15.11
N ASP A 343 -21.17 1.77 -14.42
CA ASP A 343 -19.81 2.28 -14.57
C ASP A 343 -18.88 1.73 -13.46
N ARG A 344 -17.93 0.88 -13.82
CA ARG A 344 -16.99 0.26 -12.89
C ARG A 344 -16.01 1.25 -12.22
N SER A 345 -15.83 2.45 -12.77
CA SER A 345 -15.09 3.54 -12.14
C SER A 345 -15.90 4.28 -11.06
N LYS A 346 -17.17 3.92 -10.89
CA LYS A 346 -18.07 4.48 -9.89
C LYS A 346 -18.54 3.39 -8.91
N PRO A 347 -17.70 2.96 -7.98
CA PRO A 347 -18.06 1.92 -7.04
C PRO A 347 -19.28 2.37 -6.18
N ALA A 348 -20.19 1.44 -5.92
CA ALA A 348 -21.13 1.57 -4.85
C ALA A 348 -20.46 1.18 -3.53
N ASP A 349 -20.89 1.78 -2.42
CA ASP A 349 -20.39 1.49 -1.07
C ASP A 349 -18.86 1.32 -0.97
N SER A 350 -18.12 2.24 -1.58
CA SER A 350 -16.65 2.30 -1.68
C SER A 350 -16.01 1.27 -2.61
N GLY A 351 -16.62 0.13 -2.91
CA GLY A 351 -16.13 -0.92 -3.80
C GLY A 351 -15.08 -1.85 -3.19
N THR A 352 -14.98 -3.05 -3.75
CA THR A 352 -14.02 -4.09 -3.31
C THR A 352 -12.58 -3.57 -3.35
N GLY A 353 -11.84 -3.81 -2.27
CA GLY A 353 -10.46 -3.36 -2.09
C GLY A 353 -10.34 -1.93 -1.52
N ALA A 354 -11.41 -1.17 -1.40
CA ALA A 354 -11.41 0.14 -0.73
C ALA A 354 -10.98 0.03 0.74
N ILE A 355 -10.45 1.10 1.31
CA ILE A 355 -10.40 1.25 2.77
C ILE A 355 -11.68 2.00 3.18
N PHE A 356 -12.64 1.25 3.68
CA PHE A 356 -14.02 1.71 3.86
C PHE A 356 -14.11 3.04 4.60
N ARG A 357 -14.89 3.99 4.05
CA ARG A 357 -15.05 5.37 4.54
C ARG A 357 -13.75 6.18 4.64
N ARG A 358 -12.65 5.71 4.04
CA ARG A 358 -11.36 6.44 3.99
C ARG A 358 -11.01 6.79 2.55
N VAL A 359 -10.90 5.77 1.70
CA VAL A 359 -10.64 5.91 0.27
C VAL A 359 -11.43 4.86 -0.48
N ALA A 360 -12.20 5.28 -1.47
CA ALA A 360 -12.91 4.36 -2.36
C ALA A 360 -11.93 3.68 -3.31
N ALA A 361 -12.26 2.47 -3.75
CA ALA A 361 -11.61 1.85 -4.87
C ALA A 361 -11.82 2.70 -6.14
N ARG A 362 -10.76 2.94 -6.91
CA ARG A 362 -10.86 3.74 -8.15
C ARG A 362 -11.55 2.99 -9.29
N TYR A 363 -11.71 1.67 -9.15
CA TYR A 363 -12.34 0.78 -10.12
C TYR A 363 -12.79 -0.51 -9.44
N VAL A 364 -13.81 -1.18 -9.96
CA VAL A 364 -14.33 -2.47 -9.49
C VAL A 364 -14.04 -3.54 -10.55
N PRO A 365 -12.88 -4.25 -10.47
CA PRO A 365 -12.51 -5.24 -11.49
C PRO A 365 -13.10 -6.64 -11.26
N ALA A 366 -13.80 -6.86 -10.14
CA ALA A 366 -14.40 -8.15 -9.79
C ALA A 366 -15.90 -8.20 -10.12
N ASN A 367 -16.44 -9.42 -10.22
CA ASN A 367 -17.86 -9.72 -10.40
C ASN A 367 -18.38 -10.51 -9.20
N ASP A 368 -19.67 -10.36 -8.91
CA ASP A 368 -20.37 -11.25 -7.97
C ASP A 368 -20.42 -12.67 -8.56
N ARG A 369 -20.53 -13.69 -7.71
CA ARG A 369 -20.56 -15.13 -8.02
C ARG A 369 -19.29 -15.70 -8.64
N GLU A 370 -18.24 -14.89 -8.79
CA GLU A 370 -16.91 -15.32 -9.23
C GLU A 370 -15.91 -15.16 -8.10
N PHE A 371 -14.91 -16.07 -8.02
CA PHE A 371 -13.81 -15.88 -7.10
C PHE A 371 -12.97 -14.68 -7.52
N LEU A 372 -12.76 -13.76 -6.59
CA LEU A 372 -11.82 -12.66 -6.72
C LEU A 372 -10.58 -12.92 -5.87
N THR A 373 -9.46 -12.34 -6.26
CA THR A 373 -8.24 -12.27 -5.45
C THR A 373 -7.99 -10.82 -5.09
N ALA A 374 -8.00 -10.51 -3.80
CA ALA A 374 -7.61 -9.20 -3.27
C ALA A 374 -6.25 -9.33 -2.57
N VAL A 375 -5.36 -8.37 -2.80
CA VAL A 375 -4.09 -8.22 -2.07
C VAL A 375 -4.10 -6.87 -1.38
N LEU A 376 -3.71 -6.85 -0.11
CA LEU A 376 -3.52 -5.64 0.70
C LEU A 376 -2.10 -5.62 1.24
N ILE A 377 -1.39 -4.52 1.07
CA ILE A 377 -0.17 -4.18 1.80
C ILE A 377 -0.51 -3.08 2.79
N ALA A 378 -0.24 -3.33 4.07
CA ALA A 378 -0.42 -2.39 5.17
C ALA A 378 0.92 -2.23 5.89
N GLN A 379 1.57 -1.07 5.74
CA GLN A 379 2.86 -0.76 6.37
C GLN A 379 2.81 0.65 6.97
N GLY A 380 3.10 0.76 8.27
CA GLY A 380 2.96 2.01 8.98
C GLY A 380 1.57 2.62 8.77
N ASP A 381 1.52 3.82 8.22
CA ASP A 381 0.28 4.53 7.88
C ASP A 381 -0.08 4.44 6.38
N ARG A 382 0.60 3.59 5.59
CA ARG A 382 0.36 3.42 4.16
C ARG A 382 -0.38 2.11 3.86
N PHE A 383 -1.35 2.21 2.97
CA PHE A 383 -2.20 1.09 2.54
C PHE A 383 -2.31 1.09 1.02
N ALA A 384 -2.00 -0.05 0.42
CA ALA A 384 -2.17 -0.27 -1.01
C ALA A 384 -2.93 -1.57 -1.24
N SER A 385 -3.93 -1.55 -2.12
CA SER A 385 -4.70 -2.76 -2.42
C SER A 385 -4.86 -2.99 -3.91
N TRP A 386 -4.95 -4.27 -4.26
CA TRP A 386 -5.18 -4.78 -5.61
C TRP A 386 -6.37 -5.73 -5.58
N VAL A 387 -7.16 -5.72 -6.64
CA VAL A 387 -8.23 -6.68 -6.88
C VAL A 387 -8.02 -7.27 -8.27
N ASN A 388 -7.94 -8.59 -8.35
CA ASN A 388 -7.64 -9.31 -9.59
C ASN A 388 -6.37 -8.76 -10.30
N GLY A 389 -5.34 -8.46 -9.50
CA GLY A 389 -4.06 -7.93 -9.97
C GLY A 389 -4.04 -6.44 -10.33
N TYR A 390 -5.20 -5.75 -10.37
CA TYR A 390 -5.31 -4.32 -10.67
C TYR A 390 -5.29 -3.50 -9.38
N GLN A 391 -4.43 -2.47 -9.29
CA GLN A 391 -4.33 -1.63 -8.11
C GLN A 391 -5.55 -0.71 -7.99
N VAL A 392 -6.28 -0.84 -6.91
CA VAL A 392 -7.52 -0.07 -6.67
C VAL A 392 -7.36 1.02 -5.62
N VAL A 393 -6.40 0.88 -4.69
CA VAL A 393 -6.10 1.86 -3.64
C VAL A 393 -4.59 2.08 -3.52
N ASN A 394 -4.21 3.33 -3.30
CA ASN A 394 -2.94 3.77 -2.74
C ASN A 394 -3.26 4.95 -1.81
N TRP A 395 -3.13 4.74 -0.49
CA TRP A 395 -3.56 5.72 0.49
C TRP A 395 -2.65 5.79 1.71
N GLN A 396 -2.43 7.00 2.22
CA GLN A 396 -1.74 7.26 3.47
C GLN A 396 -2.71 7.84 4.50
N ASP A 397 -2.76 7.26 5.69
CA ASP A 397 -3.56 7.76 6.80
C ASP A 397 -2.83 8.88 7.52
N THR A 398 -3.15 10.11 7.18
CA THR A 398 -2.56 11.32 7.78
C THR A 398 -3.34 11.84 8.98
N ARG A 399 -4.37 11.10 9.45
CA ARG A 399 -5.15 11.50 10.61
C ARG A 399 -4.33 11.37 11.90
N GLU A 400 -4.75 12.08 12.95
CA GLU A 400 -4.15 11.93 14.27
C GLU A 400 -4.30 10.49 14.79
N PRO A 401 -3.33 10.00 15.58
CA PRO A 401 -3.39 8.66 16.16
C PRO A 401 -4.65 8.45 17.03
N ASN A 402 -5.25 7.27 16.92
CA ASN A 402 -6.36 6.87 17.76
C ASN A 402 -6.36 5.34 17.93
N PRO A 403 -6.61 4.81 19.12
CA PRO A 403 -6.71 3.37 19.34
C PRO A 403 -7.80 2.71 18.46
N ASN A 404 -8.85 3.46 18.11
CA ASN A 404 -9.87 3.02 17.19
C ASN A 404 -9.60 3.59 15.78
N PRO A 405 -9.20 2.78 14.78
CA PRO A 405 -8.90 3.24 13.42
C PRO A 405 -10.11 3.81 12.68
N ARG A 406 -11.32 3.62 13.20
CA ARG A 406 -12.50 4.33 12.70
C ARG A 406 -12.52 5.82 13.10
N ALA A 407 -11.78 6.19 14.14
CA ALA A 407 -11.70 7.59 14.61
C ALA A 407 -10.39 8.29 14.21
N GLY A 408 -9.28 7.56 14.06
CA GLY A 408 -7.98 8.10 13.67
C GLY A 408 -7.03 7.04 13.14
N LYS A 409 -5.75 7.39 13.01
CA LYS A 409 -4.69 6.49 12.57
C LYS A 409 -4.35 5.47 13.67
N ARG A 410 -4.18 4.21 13.28
CA ARG A 410 -3.70 3.14 14.16
C ARG A 410 -2.53 2.41 13.51
N LEU A 411 -1.41 2.32 14.22
CA LEU A 411 -0.19 1.63 13.77
C LEU A 411 0.00 0.29 14.49
N GLU A 412 -0.58 0.15 15.69
CA GLU A 412 -0.41 -1.03 16.53
C GLU A 412 -1.05 -2.26 15.89
N ALA A 413 -0.51 -3.41 16.25
CA ALA A 413 -1.04 -4.70 15.83
C ALA A 413 -2.51 -4.88 16.27
N GLY A 414 -3.24 -5.60 15.45
CA GLY A 414 -4.62 -5.98 15.71
C GLY A 414 -5.03 -7.18 14.89
N HIS A 415 -6.22 -7.68 15.15
CA HIS A 415 -6.78 -8.86 14.49
C HIS A 415 -7.11 -8.58 13.02
N LEU A 416 -7.06 -9.61 12.19
CA LEU A 416 -7.83 -9.69 10.96
C LEU A 416 -9.22 -10.21 11.31
N SER A 417 -10.28 -9.68 10.67
CA SER A 417 -11.63 -10.10 11.00
C SER A 417 -12.52 -10.14 9.76
N LEU A 418 -13.17 -11.27 9.51
CA LEU A 418 -14.08 -11.50 8.42
C LEU A 418 -15.49 -11.11 8.84
N GLN A 419 -16.18 -10.31 8.04
CA GLN A 419 -17.50 -9.78 8.36
C GLN A 419 -18.61 -10.58 7.73
N GLY A 420 -19.63 -10.94 8.53
CA GLY A 420 -20.99 -11.10 8.05
C GLY A 420 -21.73 -9.79 8.28
N HIS A 421 -22.10 -9.10 7.22
CA HIS A 421 -22.59 -7.73 7.29
C HIS A 421 -24.02 -7.63 7.80
N ASP A 422 -24.94 -8.41 7.26
CA ASP A 422 -26.37 -8.37 7.54
C ASP A 422 -27.02 -9.76 7.29
N PRO A 423 -28.33 -9.92 7.52
CA PRO A 423 -29.01 -11.21 7.32
C PRO A 423 -28.97 -11.79 5.90
N THR A 424 -28.57 -10.98 4.89
CA THR A 424 -28.43 -11.45 3.51
C THR A 424 -27.04 -11.90 3.15
N THR A 425 -26.09 -11.79 4.08
CA THR A 425 -24.69 -12.20 3.88
C THR A 425 -24.60 -13.64 3.39
N ASP A 426 -23.86 -13.83 2.31
CA ASP A 426 -23.56 -15.13 1.69
C ASP A 426 -22.24 -15.01 0.92
N LEU A 427 -21.15 -15.44 1.55
CA LEU A 427 -19.79 -15.38 1.01
C LEU A 427 -19.02 -16.67 1.26
N ASP A 428 -18.11 -16.98 0.35
CA ASP A 428 -17.10 -18.03 0.54
C ASP A 428 -15.70 -17.41 0.56
N PHE A 429 -14.90 -17.81 1.55
CA PHE A 429 -13.47 -17.54 1.58
C PHE A 429 -12.71 -18.84 1.31
N LYS A 430 -11.90 -18.83 0.25
CA LYS A 430 -11.07 -19.98 -0.13
C LYS A 430 -9.67 -19.86 0.47
N ALA A 431 -9.14 -18.64 0.57
CA ALA A 431 -7.86 -18.36 1.17
C ALA A 431 -7.86 -17.00 1.88
N VAL A 432 -7.21 -16.96 3.01
CA VAL A 432 -6.71 -15.75 3.68
C VAL A 432 -5.28 -16.08 4.05
N ASP A 433 -4.34 -15.53 3.28
CA ASP A 433 -2.92 -15.78 3.45
C ASP A 433 -2.25 -14.48 3.91
N VAL A 434 -1.27 -14.56 4.80
CA VAL A 434 -0.59 -13.40 5.37
C VAL A 434 0.92 -13.57 5.33
N HIS A 435 1.62 -12.48 5.09
CA HIS A 435 3.05 -12.31 5.34
C HIS A 435 3.23 -11.12 6.27
N THR A 436 3.97 -11.29 7.36
CA THR A 436 4.33 -10.21 8.29
C THR A 436 5.69 -9.67 7.89
N PHE A 437 5.76 -8.38 7.61
CA PHE A 437 7.04 -7.73 7.35
C PHE A 437 7.85 -7.68 8.63
N SER A 438 9.09 -8.19 8.59
CA SER A 438 10.06 -7.98 9.66
C SER A 438 10.40 -6.50 9.68
N GLY A 439 10.20 -5.83 10.81
CA GLY A 439 10.32 -4.38 10.95
C GLY A 439 11.53 -3.84 10.21
N ALA A 440 11.28 -3.24 9.06
CA ALA A 440 12.23 -2.44 8.35
C ALA A 440 12.45 -1.15 9.15
N ASP A 441 13.60 -0.50 8.95
CA ASP A 441 13.89 0.85 9.42
C ASP A 441 12.84 1.84 8.91
N LEU A 442 11.63 1.78 9.45
CA LEU A 442 10.68 2.87 9.28
C LEU A 442 11.32 4.08 9.99
N PRO A 443 11.63 5.17 9.29
CA PRO A 443 12.12 6.35 9.96
C PRO A 443 11.10 6.73 11.01
N ALA A 444 11.55 6.84 12.26
CA ALA A 444 10.75 7.41 13.33
C ALA A 444 10.14 8.71 12.80
N ALA A 445 8.81 8.84 12.92
CA ALA A 445 8.12 10.04 12.48
C ALA A 445 8.87 11.25 13.06
N THR A 446 9.48 12.04 12.19
CA THR A 446 10.15 13.28 12.60
C THR A 446 9.08 14.17 13.22
N PRO A 447 9.17 14.55 14.51
CA PRO A 447 8.24 15.51 15.05
C PRO A 447 8.42 16.82 14.28
N LYS A 448 7.31 17.35 13.76
CA LYS A 448 7.27 18.69 13.15
C LYS A 448 7.39 19.76 14.21
#